data_cd790b17e376c64deafdc317f06836ab
#
_entry.id   cd790b17e376c64deafdc317f06836ab
#
_cell.length_a   1.000
_cell.length_b   1.000
_cell.length_c   1.000
_cell.angle_alpha   90.00
_cell.angle_beta   90.00
_cell.angle_gamma   90.00
#
_symmetry.space_group_name_H-M   'P 1'
#
loop_
_entity.id
_entity.type
_entity.pdbx_description
1 polymer ?
#
loop_
_entity_poly.entity_id
_entity_poly.type
_entity_poly.pdbx_seq_one_letter_code
_entity_poly.pdbx_strand_id
1 'polypeptide(L)'
;MRECKVLGRVAALEPTSRRPSFSRSAVRDGRVSSRPMSSQQGQLSKQIDETVAAIRAKTKLAPRVGVVLGSGLGAFGDTLGDLVKVPYSALPHLPASNVPGHQGNLCLGKVGDVPVICMQGRVHLYEGHTVASVVHGVRTMARLGVQAVLLTNAAGGLEASWAPGDLMVVTDHLNLTGTSPLIGPNDPEVGPRFPDMTHAYDAGLRQVLTEVGAAAGIPLRAGVYAALLGPSYETPAEVKMLRLLGAQAVGMSTALEVIGLRHMGVRVCALSCITNLAAGTTSAVLSHAEVEETARARKDDLVTLLSGWIARAGKS
;
A
#
# COMPACT_ATOMS: atom_id res chain seq x y z
N MET A 1 33.93 52.37 -38.37
CA MET A 1 33.10 52.91 -39.49
C MET A 1 32.41 51.77 -40.21
N ARG A 2 31.17 51.59 -40.01
CA ARG A 2 30.04 51.48 -40.94
C ARG A 2 28.83 50.98 -40.12
N GLU A 3 27.95 51.95 -39.89
CA GLU A 3 26.54 51.72 -39.48
C GLU A 3 25.79 50.99 -40.58
N CYS A 4 24.90 50.07 -40.19
CA CYS A 4 23.83 49.62 -41.05
C CYS A 4 22.52 49.64 -40.27
N LYS A 5 21.73 50.71 -40.49
CA LYS A 5 20.33 50.86 -40.09
C LYS A 5 19.50 49.97 -41.01
N VAL A 6 18.66 49.13 -40.44
CA VAL A 6 17.48 48.59 -41.13
C VAL A 6 16.25 48.87 -40.28
N LEU A 7 15.49 49.86 -40.68
CA LEU A 7 14.15 50.17 -40.24
C LEU A 7 13.16 49.29 -41.04
N GLY A 8 12.54 48.33 -40.40
CA GLY A 8 11.42 47.55 -40.93
C GLY A 8 10.08 48.06 -40.36
N ARG A 9 9.22 48.50 -41.25
CA ARG A 9 7.88 49.05 -40.96
C ARG A 9 7.00 48.07 -40.22
N VAL A 10 6.42 48.51 -39.12
CA VAL A 10 5.30 47.83 -38.43
C VAL A 10 4.00 48.17 -39.20
N ALA A 11 3.37 47.18 -39.82
CA ALA A 11 2.06 47.31 -40.37
C ALA A 11 1.02 47.22 -39.25
N ALA A 12 0.20 48.26 -39.13
CA ALA A 12 -0.94 48.28 -38.22
C ALA A 12 -2.03 47.34 -38.74
N LEU A 13 -2.40 46.34 -37.94
CA LEU A 13 -3.56 45.51 -38.18
C LEU A 13 -4.77 46.15 -37.46
N GLU A 14 -5.78 46.50 -38.22
CA GLU A 14 -7.06 46.99 -37.73
C GLU A 14 -7.83 45.89 -36.97
N PRO A 15 -8.58 46.22 -35.92
CA PRO A 15 -9.36 45.25 -35.17
C PRO A 15 -10.66 44.91 -35.84
N THR A 16 -10.76 43.71 -36.46
CA THR A 16 -12.07 43.20 -36.95
C THR A 16 -12.91 42.75 -35.77
N SER A 17 -13.90 43.53 -35.41
CA SER A 17 -14.93 43.22 -34.42
C SER A 17 -15.91 42.16 -34.99
N ARG A 18 -15.68 40.90 -34.68
CA ARG A 18 -16.75 39.88 -34.65
C ARG A 18 -16.69 39.11 -33.34
N ARG A 19 -17.57 39.47 -32.40
CA ARG A 19 -17.85 38.66 -31.19
C ARG A 19 -18.64 37.43 -31.66
N PRO A 20 -18.19 36.21 -31.34
CA PRO A 20 -19.05 35.04 -31.53
C PRO A 20 -20.18 35.11 -30.50
N SER A 21 -21.42 35.01 -30.97
CA SER A 21 -22.59 34.84 -30.12
C SER A 21 -22.58 33.45 -29.53
N PHE A 22 -22.24 33.35 -28.21
CA PHE A 22 -22.47 32.13 -27.47
C PHE A 22 -23.97 31.96 -27.22
N SER A 23 -24.58 31.00 -27.91
CA SER A 23 -25.92 30.54 -27.57
C SER A 23 -25.87 29.92 -26.17
N ARG A 24 -26.73 30.39 -25.28
CA ARG A 24 -26.99 29.77 -24.00
C ARG A 24 -27.67 28.41 -24.23
N SER A 25 -26.89 27.36 -24.47
CA SER A 25 -27.39 25.99 -24.36
C SER A 25 -27.61 25.67 -22.89
N ALA A 26 -28.76 25.12 -22.58
CA ALA A 26 -29.29 24.82 -21.27
C ALA A 26 -28.27 24.17 -20.35
N VAL A 27 -27.95 24.84 -19.25
CA VAL A 27 -27.36 24.23 -18.05
C VAL A 27 -28.39 23.21 -17.58
N ARG A 28 -28.18 21.93 -17.88
CA ARG A 28 -28.91 20.86 -17.20
C ARG A 28 -28.53 20.94 -15.72
N ASP A 29 -29.54 21.17 -14.90
CA ASP A 29 -29.49 21.04 -13.43
C ASP A 29 -28.89 19.67 -13.07
N GLY A 30 -27.58 19.64 -12.95
CA GLY A 30 -26.84 18.53 -12.36
C GLY A 30 -27.09 18.50 -10.86
N ARG A 31 -28.28 18.04 -10.44
CA ARG A 31 -28.49 17.69 -9.04
C ARG A 31 -27.52 16.56 -8.71
N VAL A 32 -26.38 16.91 -8.16
CA VAL A 32 -25.56 15.98 -7.40
C VAL A 32 -26.44 15.51 -6.25
N SER A 33 -26.90 14.26 -6.33
CA SER A 33 -27.67 13.61 -5.28
C SER A 33 -26.78 13.53 -4.05
N SER A 34 -26.83 14.57 -3.22
CA SER A 34 -26.22 14.58 -1.89
C SER A 34 -27.09 13.68 -1.00
N ARG A 35 -26.70 12.40 -0.87
CA ARG A 35 -27.23 11.58 0.24
C ARG A 35 -26.94 12.33 1.54
N PRO A 36 -27.92 12.42 2.47
CA PRO A 36 -27.74 13.14 3.72
C PRO A 36 -26.54 12.55 4.48
N MET A 37 -25.68 13.40 5.03
CA MET A 37 -24.45 13.01 5.76
C MET A 37 -24.72 12.02 6.91
N SER A 38 -25.90 12.06 7.52
CA SER A 38 -26.32 11.13 8.59
C SER A 38 -26.47 9.67 8.14
N SER A 39 -26.69 9.40 6.83
CA SER A 39 -26.81 8.04 6.30
C SER A 39 -25.45 7.38 5.99
N GLN A 40 -24.34 8.13 6.06
CA GLN A 40 -22.99 7.63 5.81
C GLN A 40 -22.21 7.31 7.11
N GLN A 41 -22.66 7.85 8.25
CA GLN A 41 -22.12 7.48 9.56
C GLN A 41 -22.48 6.03 9.88
N GLY A 42 -21.50 5.24 10.32
CA GLY A 42 -21.69 3.82 10.63
C GLY A 42 -21.71 2.87 9.42
N GLN A 43 -21.61 3.39 8.17
CA GLN A 43 -21.56 2.53 6.99
C GLN A 43 -20.24 1.76 6.91
N LEU A 44 -19.13 2.36 7.32
CA LEU A 44 -17.81 1.73 7.28
C LEU A 44 -17.71 0.59 8.30
N SER A 45 -18.07 0.84 9.56
CA SER A 45 -18.10 -0.18 10.61
C SER A 45 -19.02 -1.34 10.22
N LYS A 46 -20.21 -1.06 9.70
CA LYS A 46 -21.15 -2.08 9.22
C LYS A 46 -20.54 -2.96 8.12
N GLN A 47 -19.89 -2.39 7.11
CA GLN A 47 -19.24 -3.16 6.04
C GLN A 47 -18.12 -4.06 6.57
N ILE A 48 -17.32 -3.55 7.51
CA ILE A 48 -16.27 -4.34 8.16
C ILE A 48 -16.90 -5.50 8.95
N ASP A 49 -17.98 -5.25 9.70
CA ASP A 49 -18.65 -6.25 10.52
C ASP A 49 -19.35 -7.34 9.67
N GLU A 50 -19.89 -7.00 8.51
CA GLU A 50 -20.41 -7.97 7.54
C GLU A 50 -19.31 -8.92 7.03
N THR A 51 -18.12 -8.40 6.73
CA THR A 51 -16.97 -9.22 6.32
C THR A 51 -16.49 -10.10 7.48
N VAL A 52 -16.40 -9.54 8.68
CA VAL A 52 -16.03 -10.29 9.90
C VAL A 52 -17.02 -11.44 10.16
N ALA A 53 -18.33 -11.19 10.04
CA ALA A 53 -19.36 -12.22 10.22
C ALA A 53 -19.20 -13.36 9.20
N ALA A 54 -18.92 -13.03 7.93
CA ALA A 54 -18.67 -14.03 6.89
C ALA A 54 -17.42 -14.89 7.19
N ILE A 55 -16.36 -14.30 7.74
CA ILE A 55 -15.15 -15.05 8.17
C ILE A 55 -15.46 -15.91 9.39
N ARG A 56 -16.16 -15.39 10.40
CA ARG A 56 -16.53 -16.12 11.62
C ARG A 56 -17.45 -17.30 11.34
N ALA A 57 -18.22 -17.27 10.26
CA ALA A 57 -19.00 -18.41 9.79
C ALA A 57 -18.12 -19.57 9.27
N LYS A 58 -16.88 -19.31 8.86
CA LYS A 58 -15.93 -20.30 8.34
C LYS A 58 -14.96 -20.84 9.40
N THR A 59 -14.64 -20.05 10.43
CA THR A 59 -13.66 -20.43 11.46
C THR A 59 -13.93 -19.73 12.79
N LYS A 60 -13.60 -20.43 13.88
CA LYS A 60 -13.59 -19.87 15.23
C LYS A 60 -12.22 -19.31 15.65
N LEU A 61 -11.20 -19.44 14.79
CA LEU A 61 -9.85 -18.94 15.08
C LEU A 61 -9.91 -17.44 15.38
N ALA A 62 -9.29 -17.02 16.48
CA ALA A 62 -9.14 -15.62 16.88
C ALA A 62 -7.70 -15.18 16.59
N PRO A 63 -7.41 -14.56 15.43
CA PRO A 63 -6.06 -14.20 15.06
C PRO A 63 -5.54 -13.07 15.96
N ARG A 64 -4.28 -13.19 16.40
CA ARG A 64 -3.57 -12.15 17.15
C ARG A 64 -2.64 -11.34 16.26
N VAL A 65 -2.13 -11.97 15.21
CA VAL A 65 -1.15 -11.40 14.27
C VAL A 65 -1.72 -11.44 12.87
N GLY A 66 -1.55 -10.35 12.13
CA GLY A 66 -1.88 -10.22 10.72
C GLY A 66 -0.62 -10.16 9.84
N VAL A 67 -0.73 -10.73 8.65
CA VAL A 67 0.32 -10.61 7.61
C VAL A 67 -0.33 -10.21 6.29
N VAL A 68 0.25 -9.25 5.59
CA VAL A 68 -0.14 -8.92 4.21
C VAL A 68 1.01 -9.27 3.29
N LEU A 69 0.78 -10.24 2.39
CA LEU A 69 1.79 -10.72 1.47
C LEU A 69 1.79 -9.90 0.17
N GLY A 70 2.96 -9.42 -0.21
CA GLY A 70 3.22 -8.76 -1.49
C GLY A 70 3.42 -9.76 -2.64
N SER A 71 3.71 -9.22 -3.83
CA SER A 71 3.98 -9.99 -5.04
C SER A 71 5.11 -11.00 -4.82
N GLY A 72 4.92 -12.24 -5.30
CA GLY A 72 5.88 -13.32 -5.17
C GLY A 72 5.91 -14.04 -3.81
N LEU A 73 5.19 -13.55 -2.77
CA LEU A 73 5.24 -14.06 -1.40
C LEU A 73 4.02 -14.89 -0.99
N GLY A 74 3.04 -15.03 -1.86
CA GLY A 74 1.75 -15.68 -1.58
C GLY A 74 1.86 -17.07 -0.97
N ALA A 75 2.89 -17.84 -1.30
CA ALA A 75 3.08 -19.21 -0.83
C ALA A 75 3.19 -19.34 0.71
N PHE A 76 3.59 -18.29 1.44
CA PHE A 76 3.63 -18.34 2.90
C PHE A 76 2.26 -18.64 3.53
N GLY A 77 1.18 -18.10 2.98
CA GLY A 77 -0.18 -18.35 3.49
C GLY A 77 -0.58 -19.85 3.44
N ASP A 78 0.03 -20.63 2.57
CA ASP A 78 -0.22 -22.07 2.43
C ASP A 78 0.56 -22.92 3.45
N THR A 79 1.51 -22.33 4.17
CA THR A 79 2.33 -23.03 5.19
C THR A 79 1.73 -22.99 6.60
N LEU A 80 0.61 -22.27 6.78
CA LEU A 80 -0.04 -22.14 8.10
C LEU A 80 -0.61 -23.49 8.56
N GLY A 81 -0.38 -23.83 9.82
CA GLY A 81 -1.03 -24.97 10.47
C GLY A 81 -2.54 -24.72 10.69
N ASP A 82 -3.35 -25.77 10.68
CA ASP A 82 -4.81 -25.70 10.83
C ASP A 82 -5.47 -24.72 9.83
N LEU A 83 -4.98 -24.69 8.60
CA LEU A 83 -5.30 -23.69 7.58
C LEU A 83 -6.77 -23.72 7.18
N VAL A 84 -7.45 -22.57 7.29
CA VAL A 84 -8.73 -22.25 6.66
C VAL A 84 -8.49 -21.17 5.62
N LYS A 85 -8.71 -21.51 4.34
CA LYS A 85 -8.53 -20.58 3.21
C LYS A 85 -9.89 -20.09 2.72
N VAL A 86 -10.08 -18.77 2.64
CA VAL A 86 -11.31 -18.12 2.19
C VAL A 86 -10.97 -17.20 1.01
N PRO A 87 -11.51 -17.46 -0.20
CA PRO A 87 -11.32 -16.57 -1.35
C PRO A 87 -11.92 -15.18 -1.06
N TYR A 88 -11.26 -14.10 -1.54
CA TYR A 88 -11.81 -12.74 -1.41
C TYR A 88 -13.20 -12.62 -2.03
N SER A 89 -13.45 -13.31 -3.14
CA SER A 89 -14.75 -13.32 -3.82
C SER A 89 -15.89 -13.92 -2.97
N ALA A 90 -15.57 -14.67 -1.92
CA ALA A 90 -16.55 -15.21 -0.97
C ALA A 90 -16.78 -14.29 0.24
N LEU A 91 -16.11 -13.13 0.30
CA LEU A 91 -16.20 -12.17 1.38
C LEU A 91 -16.85 -10.87 0.88
N PRO A 92 -17.87 -10.35 1.56
CA PRO A 92 -18.47 -9.09 1.18
C PRO A 92 -17.44 -7.95 1.28
N HIS A 93 -17.55 -6.96 0.42
CA HIS A 93 -16.74 -5.74 0.39
C HIS A 93 -15.22 -5.91 0.14
N LEU A 94 -14.74 -7.15 -0.02
CA LEU A 94 -13.33 -7.43 -0.30
C LEU A 94 -13.16 -7.72 -1.80
N PRO A 95 -12.58 -6.81 -2.59
CA PRO A 95 -12.43 -7.02 -4.02
C PRO A 95 -11.34 -8.05 -4.33
N ALA A 96 -11.49 -8.74 -5.46
CA ALA A 96 -10.44 -9.58 -6.01
C ALA A 96 -9.35 -8.71 -6.65
N SER A 97 -8.09 -9.12 -6.55
CA SER A 97 -6.99 -8.51 -7.29
C SER A 97 -6.87 -9.15 -8.67
N ASN A 98 -6.56 -8.32 -9.67
CA ASN A 98 -6.23 -8.76 -11.03
C ASN A 98 -4.71 -8.78 -11.27
N VAL A 99 -3.91 -8.45 -10.28
CA VAL A 99 -2.45 -8.42 -10.39
C VAL A 99 -1.91 -9.85 -10.40
N PRO A 100 -1.08 -10.24 -11.39
CA PRO A 100 -0.39 -11.53 -11.37
C PRO A 100 0.37 -11.76 -10.06
N GLY A 101 0.40 -12.99 -9.57
CA GLY A 101 1.06 -13.35 -8.31
C GLY A 101 0.21 -13.08 -7.04
N HIS A 102 -0.94 -12.41 -7.13
CA HIS A 102 -1.87 -12.24 -6.03
C HIS A 102 -2.96 -13.31 -6.08
N GLN A 103 -2.94 -14.25 -5.11
CA GLN A 103 -3.87 -15.39 -5.10
C GLN A 103 -5.30 -15.01 -4.68
N GLY A 104 -5.48 -13.84 -4.03
CA GLY A 104 -6.80 -13.35 -3.61
C GLY A 104 -7.48 -14.21 -2.56
N ASN A 105 -6.72 -14.72 -1.60
CA ASN A 105 -7.25 -15.51 -0.48
C ASN A 105 -6.92 -14.87 0.87
N LEU A 106 -7.83 -15.03 1.81
CA LEU A 106 -7.61 -14.82 3.23
C LEU A 106 -7.34 -16.17 3.88
N CYS A 107 -6.16 -16.35 4.44
CA CYS A 107 -5.72 -17.57 5.11
C CYS A 107 -5.74 -17.36 6.62
N LEU A 108 -6.45 -18.19 7.34
CA LEU A 108 -6.45 -18.21 8.80
C LEU A 108 -5.86 -19.54 9.28
N GLY A 109 -4.91 -19.47 10.21
CA GLY A 109 -4.19 -20.66 10.67
C GLY A 109 -3.23 -20.32 11.79
N LYS A 110 -2.19 -21.12 11.95
CA LYS A 110 -1.21 -20.96 13.03
C LYS A 110 0.22 -21.00 12.50
N VAL A 111 1.11 -20.25 13.16
CA VAL A 111 2.56 -20.42 13.10
C VAL A 111 3.00 -20.84 14.50
N GLY A 112 3.38 -22.11 14.68
CA GLY A 112 3.46 -22.70 16.01
C GLY A 112 2.12 -22.60 16.72
N ASP A 113 2.08 -22.02 17.92
CA ASP A 113 0.84 -21.79 18.68
C ASP A 113 0.19 -20.43 18.44
N VAL A 114 0.80 -19.57 17.62
CA VAL A 114 0.29 -18.21 17.37
C VAL A 114 -0.80 -18.24 16.29
N PRO A 115 -2.05 -17.82 16.60
CA PRO A 115 -3.09 -17.72 15.60
C PRO A 115 -2.88 -16.50 14.70
N VAL A 116 -2.90 -16.74 13.39
CA VAL A 116 -2.54 -15.78 12.33
C VAL A 116 -3.65 -15.64 11.33
N ILE A 117 -3.81 -14.45 10.79
CA ILE A 117 -4.57 -14.17 9.58
C ILE A 117 -3.63 -13.59 8.52
N CYS A 118 -3.67 -14.13 7.31
CA CYS A 118 -2.77 -13.78 6.25
C CYS A 118 -3.54 -13.42 4.97
N MET A 119 -3.29 -12.25 4.40
CA MET A 119 -3.75 -11.88 3.05
C MET A 119 -2.77 -12.39 2.01
N GLN A 120 -3.18 -13.33 1.14
CA GLN A 120 -2.41 -13.80 0.00
C GLN A 120 -2.57 -12.86 -1.20
N GLY A 121 -1.90 -11.71 -1.12
CA GLY A 121 -2.02 -10.61 -2.06
C GLY A 121 -2.96 -9.51 -1.56
N ARG A 122 -2.96 -8.41 -2.28
CA ARG A 122 -3.75 -7.20 -2.01
C ARG A 122 -4.24 -6.58 -3.30
N VAL A 123 -5.18 -5.67 -3.19
CA VAL A 123 -5.61 -4.80 -4.29
C VAL A 123 -4.93 -3.44 -4.20
N HIS A 124 -4.81 -2.75 -5.34
CA HIS A 124 -4.10 -1.48 -5.44
C HIS A 124 -5.00 -0.38 -6.04
N LEU A 125 -4.67 0.87 -5.78
CA LEU A 125 -5.39 2.01 -6.36
C LEU A 125 -5.35 2.02 -7.88
N TYR A 126 -4.21 1.66 -8.49
CA TYR A 126 -4.06 1.66 -9.95
C TYR A 126 -4.93 0.59 -10.65
N GLU A 127 -5.49 -0.38 -9.92
CA GLU A 127 -6.49 -1.31 -10.45
C GLU A 127 -7.88 -0.68 -10.58
N GLY A 128 -8.06 0.60 -10.19
CA GLY A 128 -9.33 1.32 -10.22
C GLY A 128 -10.19 1.14 -8.96
N HIS A 129 -9.65 0.50 -7.91
CA HIS A 129 -10.34 0.33 -6.65
C HIS A 129 -10.39 1.64 -5.84
N THR A 130 -11.44 1.80 -5.05
CA THR A 130 -11.53 2.91 -4.10
C THR A 130 -10.53 2.72 -2.96
N VAL A 131 -10.08 3.81 -2.34
CA VAL A 131 -9.20 3.76 -1.15
C VAL A 131 -9.83 2.92 -0.04
N ALA A 132 -11.15 3.03 0.16
CA ALA A 132 -11.88 2.24 1.15
C ALA A 132 -11.75 0.73 0.89
N SER A 133 -11.85 0.32 -0.38
CA SER A 133 -11.68 -1.09 -0.80
C SER A 133 -10.24 -1.58 -0.61
N VAL A 134 -9.25 -0.73 -0.92
CA VAL A 134 -7.82 -1.07 -0.75
C VAL A 134 -7.48 -1.41 0.71
N VAL A 135 -8.03 -0.65 1.66
CA VAL A 135 -7.74 -0.87 3.09
C VAL A 135 -8.75 -1.74 3.81
N HIS A 136 -9.79 -2.25 3.12
CA HIS A 136 -10.86 -3.01 3.73
C HIS A 136 -10.34 -4.30 4.39
N GLY A 137 -9.44 -5.02 3.73
CA GLY A 137 -8.86 -6.26 4.26
C GLY A 137 -8.11 -6.06 5.57
N VAL A 138 -7.25 -5.05 5.66
CA VAL A 138 -6.50 -4.77 6.90
C VAL A 138 -7.41 -4.23 8.01
N ARG A 139 -8.46 -3.47 7.69
CA ARG A 139 -9.49 -3.07 8.67
C ARG A 139 -10.26 -4.27 9.20
N THR A 140 -10.56 -5.23 8.34
CA THR A 140 -11.19 -6.50 8.75
C THR A 140 -10.29 -7.28 9.70
N MET A 141 -8.97 -7.34 9.46
CA MET A 141 -8.01 -7.93 10.40
C MET A 141 -8.06 -7.26 11.78
N ALA A 142 -8.02 -5.92 11.81
CA ALA A 142 -8.12 -5.15 13.05
C ALA A 142 -9.42 -5.47 13.81
N ARG A 143 -10.56 -5.50 13.15
CA ARG A 143 -11.87 -5.82 13.74
C ARG A 143 -11.98 -7.28 14.22
N LEU A 144 -11.22 -8.20 13.63
CA LEU A 144 -11.09 -9.59 14.11
C LEU A 144 -10.27 -9.72 15.39
N GLY A 145 -9.62 -8.64 15.85
CA GLY A 145 -8.84 -8.59 17.08
C GLY A 145 -7.33 -8.69 16.89
N VAL A 146 -6.84 -8.55 15.65
CA VAL A 146 -5.40 -8.50 15.36
C VAL A 146 -4.76 -7.29 16.05
N GLN A 147 -3.65 -7.52 16.76
CA GLN A 147 -2.94 -6.51 17.55
C GLN A 147 -1.66 -6.00 16.87
N ALA A 148 -1.07 -6.83 16.00
CA ALA A 148 0.13 -6.50 15.25
C ALA A 148 0.03 -7.01 13.81
N VAL A 149 0.43 -6.19 12.84
CA VAL A 149 0.44 -6.55 11.41
C VAL A 149 1.82 -6.33 10.83
N LEU A 150 2.32 -7.33 10.09
CA LEU A 150 3.49 -7.20 9.22
C LEU A 150 3.02 -7.12 7.76
N LEU A 151 3.29 -5.99 7.12
CA LEU A 151 3.05 -5.83 5.68
C LEU A 151 4.34 -6.11 4.91
N THR A 152 4.23 -6.89 3.84
CA THR A 152 5.34 -7.08 2.91
C THR A 152 5.02 -6.48 1.54
N ASN A 153 6.01 -5.99 0.83
CA ASN A 153 5.86 -5.47 -0.52
C ASN A 153 7.13 -5.70 -1.35
N ALA A 154 6.98 -5.62 -2.67
CA ALA A 154 8.06 -5.39 -3.61
C ALA A 154 8.24 -3.88 -3.76
N ALA A 155 9.48 -3.41 -3.88
CA ALA A 155 9.80 -2.00 -4.00
C ALA A 155 11.03 -1.76 -4.89
N GLY A 156 11.06 -0.62 -5.58
CA GLY A 156 12.24 -0.11 -6.26
C GLY A 156 13.20 0.53 -5.27
N GLY A 157 14.47 0.15 -5.30
CA GLY A 157 15.53 0.75 -4.47
C GLY A 157 15.95 2.11 -5.00
N LEU A 158 16.00 3.11 -4.13
CA LEU A 158 16.45 4.46 -4.44
C LEU A 158 17.94 4.68 -4.10
N GLU A 159 18.53 3.81 -3.29
CA GLU A 159 19.95 3.89 -2.89
C GLU A 159 20.84 3.16 -3.90
N ALA A 160 21.85 3.87 -4.43
CA ALA A 160 22.77 3.29 -5.40
C ALA A 160 23.66 2.16 -4.84
N SER A 161 23.84 2.09 -3.53
CA SER A 161 24.59 1.05 -2.83
C SER A 161 23.78 -0.22 -2.55
N TRP A 162 22.48 -0.23 -2.88
CA TRP A 162 21.62 -1.38 -2.70
C TRP A 162 21.56 -2.25 -3.96
N ALA A 163 21.15 -3.50 -3.79
CA ALA A 163 21.02 -4.45 -4.87
C ALA A 163 19.62 -5.08 -4.89
N PRO A 164 19.14 -5.54 -6.08
CA PRO A 164 17.98 -6.42 -6.13
C PRO A 164 18.17 -7.63 -5.20
N GLY A 165 17.14 -7.91 -4.39
CA GLY A 165 17.18 -8.91 -3.33
C GLY A 165 17.49 -8.34 -1.94
N ASP A 166 17.94 -7.10 -1.78
CA ASP A 166 18.05 -6.47 -0.46
C ASP A 166 16.67 -6.41 0.21
N LEU A 167 16.65 -6.61 1.54
CA LEU A 167 15.45 -6.53 2.36
C LEU A 167 15.51 -5.30 3.26
N MET A 168 14.45 -4.48 3.24
CA MET A 168 14.39 -3.23 4.00
C MET A 168 13.26 -3.24 5.03
N VAL A 169 13.59 -3.08 6.30
CA VAL A 169 12.62 -2.73 7.35
C VAL A 169 12.19 -1.28 7.13
N VAL A 170 10.90 -1.07 6.95
CA VAL A 170 10.35 0.28 6.77
C VAL A 170 10.32 1.00 8.10
N THR A 171 10.97 2.15 8.17
CA THR A 171 11.02 3.00 9.37
C THR A 171 9.95 4.07 9.38
N ASP A 172 9.59 4.58 8.20
CA ASP A 172 8.56 5.59 7.98
C ASP A 172 8.10 5.56 6.52
N HIS A 173 7.10 6.38 6.15
CA HIS A 173 6.66 6.49 4.77
C HIS A 173 6.36 7.93 4.34
N LEU A 174 6.48 8.17 3.04
CA LEU A 174 5.94 9.34 2.34
C LEU A 174 4.69 8.88 1.57
N ASN A 175 3.50 9.36 1.96
CA ASN A 175 2.27 9.09 1.20
C ASN A 175 2.13 10.12 0.08
N LEU A 176 2.56 9.76 -1.11
CA LEU A 176 2.48 10.56 -2.34
C LEU A 176 1.41 10.03 -3.31
N THR A 177 0.47 9.20 -2.83
CA THR A 177 -0.63 8.65 -3.63
C THR A 177 -1.70 9.69 -4.01
N GLY A 178 -1.64 10.90 -3.44
CA GLY A 178 -2.65 11.94 -3.64
C GLY A 178 -3.97 11.69 -2.89
N THR A 179 -4.04 10.68 -2.01
CA THR A 179 -5.26 10.32 -1.28
C THR A 179 -4.97 9.76 0.12
N SER A 180 -6.04 9.54 0.90
CA SER A 180 -5.98 8.94 2.24
C SER A 180 -7.26 8.14 2.53
N PRO A 181 -7.17 7.01 3.25
CA PRO A 181 -8.35 6.22 3.65
C PRO A 181 -9.22 6.92 4.70
N LEU A 182 -8.83 8.10 5.17
CA LEU A 182 -9.53 8.90 6.18
C LEU A 182 -10.29 10.08 5.57
N ILE A 183 -10.30 10.22 4.23
CA ILE A 183 -11.08 11.25 3.54
C ILE A 183 -12.57 10.92 3.64
N GLY A 184 -13.38 11.93 3.97
CA GLY A 184 -14.82 11.81 4.10
C GLY A 184 -15.31 11.82 5.56
N PRO A 185 -16.56 11.41 5.81
CA PRO A 185 -17.11 11.35 7.17
C PRO A 185 -16.33 10.37 8.04
N ASN A 186 -16.05 10.76 9.28
CA ASN A 186 -15.43 9.86 10.25
C ASN A 186 -16.45 8.90 10.85
N ASP A 187 -16.02 7.64 11.03
CA ASP A 187 -16.77 6.63 11.78
C ASP A 187 -16.04 6.39 13.11
N PRO A 188 -16.59 6.91 14.24
CA PRO A 188 -15.90 6.83 15.53
C PRO A 188 -15.78 5.41 16.08
N GLU A 189 -16.59 4.45 15.58
CA GLU A 189 -16.46 3.04 15.93
C GLU A 189 -15.25 2.37 15.26
N VAL A 190 -14.71 3.01 14.22
CA VAL A 190 -13.50 2.54 13.51
C VAL A 190 -12.26 3.22 14.07
N GLY A 191 -12.33 4.52 14.40
CA GLY A 191 -11.20 5.24 14.98
C GLY A 191 -11.40 6.75 15.09
N PRO A 192 -10.39 7.47 15.64
CA PRO A 192 -10.45 8.92 15.83
C PRO A 192 -10.36 9.67 14.49
N ARG A 193 -10.92 10.88 14.41
CA ARG A 193 -10.85 11.71 13.20
C ARG A 193 -9.41 12.02 12.77
N PHE A 194 -8.52 12.23 13.73
CA PHE A 194 -7.13 12.61 13.53
C PHE A 194 -6.20 11.63 14.29
N PRO A 195 -5.85 10.48 13.71
CA PRO A 195 -4.91 9.55 14.33
C PRO A 195 -3.49 10.11 14.34
N ASP A 196 -2.76 9.85 15.43
CA ASP A 196 -1.33 10.13 15.50
C ASP A 196 -0.53 9.14 14.64
N MET A 197 0.32 9.67 13.77
CA MET A 197 1.19 8.91 12.87
C MET A 197 2.67 9.01 13.25
N THR A 198 3.02 9.64 14.39
CA THR A 198 4.42 9.78 14.87
C THR A 198 5.14 8.44 14.93
N HIS A 199 4.41 7.40 15.32
CA HIS A 199 4.89 6.02 15.37
C HIS A 199 4.08 5.14 14.41
N ALA A 200 4.02 5.53 13.13
CA ALA A 200 3.31 4.76 12.10
C ALA A 200 3.80 3.31 12.03
N TYR A 201 5.10 3.13 12.16
CA TYR A 201 5.76 1.82 12.24
C TYR A 201 6.32 1.62 13.66
N ASP A 202 5.79 0.64 14.37
CA ASP A 202 6.11 0.33 15.77
C ASP A 202 7.58 -0.03 15.95
N ALA A 203 8.29 0.69 16.84
CA ALA A 203 9.72 0.51 17.05
C ALA A 203 10.05 -0.89 17.61
N GLY A 204 9.23 -1.41 18.53
CA GLY A 204 9.42 -2.75 19.11
C GLY A 204 9.25 -3.85 18.08
N LEU A 205 8.22 -3.75 17.22
CA LEU A 205 7.99 -4.73 16.15
C LEU A 205 9.09 -4.68 15.07
N ARG A 206 9.64 -3.50 14.76
CA ARG A 206 10.80 -3.34 13.86
C ARG A 206 12.06 -3.96 14.48
N GLN A 207 12.30 -3.75 15.77
CA GLN A 207 13.40 -4.36 16.48
C GLN A 207 13.31 -5.88 16.45
N VAL A 208 12.14 -6.45 16.75
CA VAL A 208 11.90 -7.91 16.66
C VAL A 208 12.27 -8.43 15.27
N LEU A 209 11.87 -7.75 14.20
CA LEU A 209 12.19 -8.16 12.82
C LEU A 209 13.70 -8.12 12.57
N THR A 210 14.39 -7.07 13.03
CA THR A 210 15.84 -6.93 12.90
C THR A 210 16.59 -8.02 13.65
N GLU A 211 16.15 -8.35 14.86
CA GLU A 211 16.74 -9.42 15.66
C GLU A 211 16.54 -10.81 15.04
N VAL A 212 15.36 -11.05 14.44
CA VAL A 212 15.10 -12.30 13.69
C VAL A 212 16.01 -12.39 12.48
N GLY A 213 16.19 -11.30 11.72
CA GLY A 213 17.12 -11.26 10.60
C GLY A 213 18.56 -11.54 11.02
N ALA A 214 19.03 -10.89 12.09
CA ALA A 214 20.38 -11.09 12.60
C ALA A 214 20.60 -12.53 13.06
N ALA A 215 19.65 -13.13 13.78
CA ALA A 215 19.73 -14.52 14.24
C ALA A 215 19.73 -15.54 13.08
N ALA A 216 19.11 -15.21 11.96
CA ALA A 216 19.06 -16.04 10.75
C ALA A 216 20.21 -15.76 9.76
N GLY A 217 21.08 -14.79 10.04
CA GLY A 217 22.13 -14.35 9.10
C GLY A 217 21.58 -13.61 7.86
N ILE A 218 20.35 -13.09 7.94
CA ILE A 218 19.70 -12.35 6.86
C ILE A 218 19.90 -10.85 7.10
N PRO A 219 20.73 -10.16 6.30
CA PRO A 219 20.96 -8.73 6.47
C PRO A 219 19.71 -7.92 6.13
N LEU A 220 19.35 -6.97 6.99
CA LEU A 220 18.24 -6.07 6.80
C LEU A 220 18.72 -4.63 6.72
N ARG A 221 18.29 -3.92 5.69
CA ARG A 221 18.40 -2.47 5.57
C ARG A 221 17.30 -1.80 6.38
N ALA A 222 17.40 -0.49 6.57
CA ALA A 222 16.33 0.31 7.17
C ALA A 222 16.13 1.57 6.33
N GLY A 223 14.89 2.03 6.16
CA GLY A 223 14.65 3.21 5.34
C GLY A 223 13.18 3.63 5.27
N VAL A 224 12.98 4.80 4.65
CA VAL A 224 11.68 5.41 4.38
C VAL A 224 11.14 4.90 3.05
N TYR A 225 9.87 4.51 3.04
CA TYR A 225 9.15 4.02 1.86
C TYR A 225 8.31 5.14 1.25
N ALA A 226 8.50 5.47 -0.03
CA ALA A 226 7.62 6.36 -0.78
C ALA A 226 6.50 5.57 -1.45
N ALA A 227 5.25 5.91 -1.15
CA ALA A 227 4.07 5.32 -1.78
C ALA A 227 3.55 6.22 -2.88
N LEU A 228 3.54 5.73 -4.12
CA LEU A 228 2.98 6.39 -5.31
C LEU A 228 1.72 5.68 -5.79
N LEU A 229 0.96 6.35 -6.66
CA LEU A 229 -0.25 5.79 -7.24
C LEU A 229 0.06 4.64 -8.23
N GLY A 230 1.06 4.83 -9.10
CA GLY A 230 1.29 3.96 -10.25
C GLY A 230 0.20 4.12 -11.32
N PRO A 231 0.05 3.17 -12.29
CA PRO A 231 0.84 1.96 -12.47
C PRO A 231 2.19 2.17 -13.19
N SER A 232 2.47 3.39 -13.73
CA SER A 232 3.76 3.66 -14.34
C SER A 232 4.87 3.63 -13.30
N TYR A 233 6.02 3.05 -13.65
CA TYR A 233 7.25 3.25 -12.90
C TYR A 233 7.68 4.71 -12.99
N GLU A 234 8.49 5.13 -12.04
CA GLU A 234 8.98 6.50 -11.90
C GLU A 234 9.90 6.88 -13.06
N THR A 235 9.86 8.14 -13.45
CA THR A 235 10.89 8.76 -14.31
C THR A 235 12.18 9.01 -13.51
N PRO A 236 13.35 9.15 -14.18
CA PRO A 236 14.59 9.51 -13.49
C PRO A 236 14.50 10.82 -12.67
N ALA A 237 13.66 11.78 -13.11
CA ALA A 237 13.43 13.03 -12.38
C ALA A 237 12.62 12.81 -11.10
N GLU A 238 11.60 11.96 -11.14
CA GLU A 238 10.83 11.56 -9.96
C GLU A 238 11.69 10.76 -8.97
N VAL A 239 12.53 9.85 -9.45
CA VAL A 239 13.52 9.13 -8.61
C VAL A 239 14.44 10.11 -7.87
N LYS A 240 14.96 11.13 -8.58
CA LYS A 240 15.77 12.17 -7.96
C LYS A 240 15.00 12.98 -6.92
N MET A 241 13.76 13.33 -7.20
CA MET A 241 12.85 14.01 -6.25
C MET A 241 12.65 13.16 -4.99
N LEU A 242 12.33 11.87 -5.13
CA LEU A 242 12.08 10.97 -4.00
C LEU A 242 13.32 10.84 -3.10
N ARG A 243 14.52 10.76 -3.67
CA ARG A 243 15.78 10.78 -2.91
C ARG A 243 15.96 12.08 -2.12
N LEU A 244 15.67 13.23 -2.74
CA LEU A 244 15.74 14.54 -2.06
C LEU A 244 14.73 14.65 -0.92
N LEU A 245 13.57 13.99 -1.03
CA LEU A 245 12.58 13.90 0.05
C LEU A 245 12.97 12.92 1.15
N GLY A 246 14.07 12.18 1.00
CA GLY A 246 14.59 11.27 2.01
C GLY A 246 14.07 9.84 1.94
N ALA A 247 13.45 9.41 0.81
CA ALA A 247 13.04 8.03 0.62
C ALA A 247 14.21 7.14 0.15
N GLN A 248 14.26 5.88 0.64
CA GLN A 248 15.19 4.84 0.25
C GLN A 248 14.56 3.77 -0.65
N ALA A 249 13.23 3.65 -0.64
CA ALA A 249 12.50 2.73 -1.49
C ALA A 249 11.19 3.36 -1.99
N VAL A 250 10.70 2.89 -3.14
CA VAL A 250 9.46 3.37 -3.75
C VAL A 250 8.59 2.21 -4.20
N GLY A 251 7.27 2.36 -4.08
CA GLY A 251 6.29 1.39 -4.57
C GLY A 251 4.87 1.93 -4.54
N MET A 252 3.88 1.06 -4.80
CA MET A 252 2.51 1.46 -5.10
C MET A 252 1.48 0.88 -4.12
N SER A 253 1.91 0.60 -2.87
CA SER A 253 1.08 -0.06 -1.84
C SER A 253 1.37 0.46 -0.44
N THR A 254 1.02 -0.31 0.57
CA THR A 254 1.49 -0.27 1.98
C THR A 254 1.09 0.96 2.77
N ALA A 255 1.42 2.20 2.35
CA ALA A 255 1.18 3.39 3.18
C ALA A 255 -0.30 3.58 3.55
N LEU A 256 -1.22 3.36 2.62
CA LEU A 256 -2.66 3.49 2.89
C LEU A 256 -3.15 2.41 3.86
N GLU A 257 -2.62 1.19 3.75
CA GLU A 257 -2.91 0.09 4.67
C GLU A 257 -2.39 0.40 6.08
N VAL A 258 -1.16 0.96 6.19
CA VAL A 258 -0.59 1.44 7.47
C VAL A 258 -1.49 2.51 8.08
N ILE A 259 -1.93 3.51 7.31
CA ILE A 259 -2.84 4.55 7.80
C ILE A 259 -4.15 3.93 8.31
N GLY A 260 -4.73 2.97 7.55
CA GLY A 260 -5.96 2.26 7.94
C GLY A 260 -5.80 1.47 9.23
N LEU A 261 -4.68 0.77 9.43
CA LEU A 261 -4.37 0.00 10.63
C LEU A 261 -4.11 0.92 11.85
N ARG A 262 -3.30 1.96 11.67
CA ARG A 262 -3.00 2.93 12.74
C ARG A 262 -4.25 3.68 13.20
N HIS A 263 -5.15 4.01 12.28
CA HIS A 263 -6.46 4.57 12.60
C HIS A 263 -7.26 3.68 13.56
N MET A 264 -7.13 2.36 13.46
CA MET A 264 -7.79 1.37 14.32
C MET A 264 -6.93 0.94 15.53
N GLY A 265 -5.80 1.61 15.80
CA GLY A 265 -4.94 1.35 16.96
C GLY A 265 -4.04 0.11 16.83
N VAL A 266 -3.96 -0.51 15.66
CA VAL A 266 -3.11 -1.70 15.44
C VAL A 266 -1.65 -1.29 15.30
N ARG A 267 -0.74 -2.04 15.93
CA ARG A 267 0.71 -1.88 15.76
C ARG A 267 1.15 -2.43 14.41
N VAL A 268 2.01 -1.70 13.71
CA VAL A 268 2.42 -2.04 12.34
C VAL A 268 3.92 -2.15 12.21
N CYS A 269 4.36 -3.16 11.47
CA CYS A 269 5.69 -3.32 10.91
C CYS A 269 5.58 -3.51 9.40
N ALA A 270 6.61 -3.14 8.63
CA ALA A 270 6.64 -3.44 7.21
C ALA A 270 8.04 -3.81 6.75
N LEU A 271 8.10 -4.70 5.76
CA LEU A 271 9.30 -5.23 5.13
C LEU A 271 9.17 -5.11 3.62
N SER A 272 10.07 -4.38 2.99
CA SER A 272 10.17 -4.28 1.55
C SER A 272 11.24 -5.23 1.01
N CYS A 273 10.92 -5.97 -0.04
CA CYS A 273 11.90 -6.63 -0.87
C CYS A 273 12.27 -5.66 -2.01
N ILE A 274 13.53 -5.27 -2.08
CA ILE A 274 14.05 -4.44 -3.16
C ILE A 274 14.20 -5.33 -4.39
N THR A 275 13.28 -5.21 -5.32
CA THR A 275 13.22 -6.11 -6.49
C THR A 275 13.99 -5.61 -7.69
N ASN A 276 14.21 -4.32 -7.74
CA ASN A 276 14.95 -3.61 -8.79
C ASN A 276 15.52 -2.31 -8.23
N LEU A 277 16.49 -1.74 -8.88
CA LEU A 277 16.87 -0.34 -8.65
C LEU A 277 15.95 0.57 -9.49
N ALA A 278 15.51 1.70 -8.91
CA ALA A 278 14.62 2.64 -9.57
C ALA A 278 15.22 3.24 -10.84
N ALA A 279 14.36 3.72 -11.74
CA ALA A 279 14.75 4.26 -13.04
C ALA A 279 15.86 5.31 -12.98
N GLY A 280 16.82 5.26 -13.91
CA GLY A 280 17.96 6.16 -13.95
C GLY A 280 19.06 5.87 -12.91
N THR A 281 18.91 4.85 -12.07
CA THR A 281 19.97 4.33 -11.21
C THR A 281 20.89 3.41 -12.01
N THR A 282 20.30 2.65 -12.93
CA THR A 282 20.99 1.80 -13.92
C THR A 282 20.44 2.09 -15.31
N SER A 283 21.07 1.54 -16.37
CA SER A 283 20.55 1.60 -17.75
C SER A 283 19.49 0.53 -18.06
N ALA A 284 19.14 -0.32 -17.10
CA ALA A 284 18.16 -1.40 -17.30
C ALA A 284 16.74 -0.85 -17.46
N VAL A 285 15.95 -1.49 -18.31
CA VAL A 285 14.51 -1.25 -18.44
C VAL A 285 13.79 -2.12 -17.41
N LEU A 286 12.92 -1.49 -16.63
CA LEU A 286 12.17 -2.17 -15.56
C LEU A 286 11.07 -3.07 -16.14
N SER A 287 10.92 -4.28 -15.61
CA SER A 287 9.84 -5.20 -15.98
C SER A 287 9.20 -5.83 -14.73
N HIS A 288 7.90 -6.13 -14.81
CA HIS A 288 7.20 -6.81 -13.71
C HIS A 288 7.68 -8.26 -13.52
N ALA A 289 8.15 -8.91 -14.58
CA ALA A 289 8.69 -10.26 -14.51
C ALA A 289 9.96 -10.33 -13.62
N GLU A 290 10.87 -9.36 -13.74
CA GLU A 290 12.08 -9.27 -12.89
C GLU A 290 11.70 -9.02 -11.41
N VAL A 291 10.65 -8.23 -11.17
CA VAL A 291 10.12 -8.01 -9.82
C VAL A 291 9.67 -9.32 -9.19
N GLU A 292 8.90 -10.15 -9.92
CA GLU A 292 8.43 -11.44 -9.42
C GLU A 292 9.58 -12.44 -9.22
N GLU A 293 10.53 -12.48 -10.14
CA GLU A 293 11.69 -13.39 -10.08
C GLU A 293 12.56 -13.09 -8.86
N THR A 294 12.91 -11.82 -8.65
CA THR A 294 13.71 -11.38 -7.50
C THR A 294 12.99 -11.67 -6.18
N ALA A 295 11.68 -11.36 -6.08
CA ALA A 295 10.91 -11.67 -4.89
C ALA A 295 10.85 -13.18 -4.61
N ARG A 296 10.74 -14.01 -5.65
CA ARG A 296 10.74 -15.46 -5.54
C ARG A 296 12.09 -16.00 -5.07
N ALA A 297 13.21 -15.43 -5.53
CA ALA A 297 14.55 -15.81 -5.09
C ALA A 297 14.78 -15.59 -3.59
N ARG A 298 14.05 -14.64 -2.97
CA ARG A 298 14.13 -14.35 -1.53
C ARG A 298 13.07 -15.06 -0.68
N LYS A 299 12.31 -15.99 -1.27
CA LYS A 299 11.18 -16.67 -0.61
C LYS A 299 11.55 -17.30 0.73
N ASP A 300 12.65 -18.04 0.80
CA ASP A 300 13.03 -18.79 2.00
C ASP A 300 13.45 -17.86 3.15
N ASP A 301 14.17 -16.80 2.83
CA ASP A 301 14.51 -15.76 3.79
C ASP A 301 13.26 -15.06 4.34
N LEU A 302 12.30 -14.74 3.46
CA LEU A 302 11.05 -14.11 3.85
C LEU A 302 10.17 -15.03 4.69
N VAL A 303 10.10 -16.34 4.37
CA VAL A 303 9.42 -17.33 5.21
C VAL A 303 10.06 -17.41 6.60
N THR A 304 11.38 -17.40 6.68
CA THR A 304 12.13 -17.40 7.93
C THR A 304 11.84 -16.16 8.76
N LEU A 305 11.92 -14.98 8.14
CA LEU A 305 11.64 -13.69 8.79
C LEU A 305 10.19 -13.61 9.28
N LEU A 306 9.22 -13.97 8.44
CA LEU A 306 7.80 -13.95 8.78
C LEU A 306 7.50 -14.89 9.96
N SER A 307 7.97 -16.14 9.88
CA SER A 307 7.75 -17.14 10.94
C SER A 307 8.37 -16.73 12.27
N GLY A 308 9.63 -16.26 12.23
CA GLY A 308 10.34 -15.80 13.43
C GLY A 308 9.71 -14.55 14.02
N TRP A 309 9.28 -13.59 13.20
CA TRP A 309 8.60 -12.38 13.65
C TRP A 309 7.25 -12.70 14.28
N ILE A 310 6.42 -13.54 13.63
CA ILE A 310 5.11 -13.97 14.14
C ILE A 310 5.26 -14.63 15.50
N ALA A 311 6.20 -15.56 15.64
CA ALA A 311 6.42 -16.29 16.88
C ALA A 311 6.76 -15.38 18.08
N ARG A 312 7.40 -14.23 17.84
CA ARG A 312 7.77 -13.24 18.87
C ARG A 312 6.69 -12.18 19.07
N ALA A 313 6.19 -11.57 17.97
CA ALA A 313 5.17 -10.53 18.03
C ALA A 313 3.81 -11.04 18.57
N GLY A 314 3.50 -12.32 18.39
CA GLY A 314 2.29 -12.94 18.94
C GLY A 314 2.32 -13.19 20.45
N LYS A 315 3.47 -13.04 21.10
CA LYS A 315 3.64 -13.19 22.56
C LYS A 315 3.64 -11.84 23.29
N SER A 316 3.83 -10.73 22.57
CA SER A 316 3.82 -9.36 23.08
C SER A 316 2.43 -8.70 22.88
#